data_9d7dec1708b2cd8334ad07a42b7e43c7
#
_entry.id   9d7dec1708b2cd8334ad07a42b7e43c7
#
_cell.length_a   1.000
_cell.length_b   1.000
_cell.length_c   1.000
_cell.angle_alpha   90.00
_cell.angle_beta   90.00
_cell.angle_gamma   90.00
#
_symmetry.space_group_name_H-M   'P 1'
#
loop_
_entity.id
_entity.type
_entity.pdbx_description
1 polymer ?
#
loop_
_entity_poly.entity_id
_entity_poly.type
_entity_poly.pdbx_seq_one_letter_code
_entity_poly.pdbx_strand_id
1 'polypeptide(L)'
;DIKKIAIFLGSLDKPKKYIPLDISEDYITKISKGFRRKFTNVAVTPKAYDFSRNNKPPFKVNSSENIVIFFPGSTLGNFEKKDAIKFLKMLKLKFKAKMIIIGVMCCVIVIVLSIRIHS
;
A
#
# COMPACT_ATOMS: atom_id res chain seq x y z
N ASP A 1 -3.08 -2.61 12.39
CA ASP A 1 -2.41 -3.69 13.08
C ASP A 1 -1.59 -4.55 12.11
N ILE A 2 -0.29 -4.61 12.38
CA ILE A 2 0.68 -5.33 11.53
C ILE A 2 0.32 -6.83 11.41
N LYS A 3 -0.21 -7.44 12.47
CA LYS A 3 -0.56 -8.86 12.44
C LYS A 3 -1.62 -9.19 11.39
N LYS A 4 -2.61 -8.32 11.24
CA LYS A 4 -3.68 -8.54 10.26
C LYS A 4 -3.19 -8.27 8.84
N ILE A 5 -2.36 -7.26 8.67
CA ILE A 5 -1.71 -7.00 7.38
C ILE A 5 -0.83 -8.19 7.00
N ALA A 6 -0.13 -8.79 7.98
CA ALA A 6 0.73 -9.94 7.75
C ALA A 6 -0.02 -11.14 7.18
N ILE A 7 -1.25 -11.37 7.62
CA ILE A 7 -2.07 -12.46 7.10
C ILE A 7 -2.37 -12.25 5.61
N PHE A 8 -2.75 -11.04 5.23
CA PHE A 8 -3.00 -10.70 3.83
C PHE A 8 -1.73 -10.75 2.99
N LEU A 9 -0.64 -10.18 3.50
CA LEU A 9 0.62 -10.14 2.77
C LEU A 9 1.21 -11.54 2.59
N GLY A 10 1.00 -12.41 3.57
CA GLY A 10 1.45 -13.80 3.48
C GLY A 10 0.75 -14.60 2.40
N SER A 11 -0.43 -14.14 1.91
CA SER A 11 -1.14 -14.79 0.81
C SER A 11 -0.58 -14.40 -0.56
N LEU A 12 0.26 -13.38 -0.64
CA LEU A 12 0.87 -12.96 -1.90
C LEU A 12 2.07 -13.84 -2.21
N ASP A 13 2.19 -14.23 -3.47
CA ASP A 13 3.28 -15.09 -3.92
C ASP A 13 4.54 -14.25 -4.18
N LYS A 14 5.63 -14.64 -3.54
CA LYS A 14 6.96 -14.05 -3.74
C LYS A 14 6.97 -12.52 -3.71
N PRO A 15 6.52 -11.88 -2.63
CA PRO A 15 6.62 -10.44 -2.53
C PRO A 15 8.07 -10.00 -2.50
N LYS A 16 8.41 -8.95 -3.26
CA LYS A 16 9.76 -8.41 -3.34
C LYS A 16 9.96 -7.23 -2.40
N LYS A 17 8.94 -6.40 -2.26
CA LYS A 17 9.08 -5.13 -1.57
C LYS A 17 7.75 -4.68 -0.99
N TYR A 18 7.80 -4.16 0.23
CA TYR A 18 6.67 -3.48 0.87
C TYR A 18 7.05 -2.01 0.99
N ILE A 19 6.16 -1.14 0.53
CA ILE A 19 6.37 0.31 0.57
C ILE A 19 5.24 0.95 1.37
N PRO A 20 5.42 1.10 2.69
CA PRO A 20 4.45 1.86 3.50
C PRO A 20 4.48 3.33 3.13
N LEU A 21 3.29 3.93 2.97
CA LEU A 21 3.14 5.33 2.60
C LEU A 21 2.36 6.08 3.67
N ASP A 22 2.83 7.25 4.01
CA ASP A 22 2.12 8.19 4.88
C ASP A 22 2.68 9.59 4.66
N ILE A 23 1.88 10.60 5.01
CA ILE A 23 2.34 11.99 4.89
C ILE A 23 3.42 12.30 5.93
N SER A 24 3.39 11.64 7.08
CA SER A 24 4.38 11.81 8.15
C SER A 24 5.54 10.85 7.97
N GLU A 25 6.71 11.38 7.64
CA GLU A 25 7.93 10.59 7.50
C GLU A 25 8.32 9.90 8.81
N ASP A 26 8.20 10.60 9.93
CA ASP A 26 8.53 10.04 11.24
C ASP A 26 7.64 8.85 11.60
N TYR A 27 6.33 9.01 11.36
CA TYR A 27 5.37 7.96 11.65
C TYR A 27 5.62 6.71 10.79
N ILE A 28 5.83 6.90 9.50
CA ILE A 28 6.02 5.78 8.58
C ILE A 28 7.35 5.06 8.84
N THR A 29 8.37 5.79 9.24
CA THR A 29 9.66 5.20 9.60
C THR A 29 9.51 4.32 10.84
N LYS A 30 8.77 4.79 11.82
CA LYS A 30 8.51 4.03 13.05
C LYS A 30 7.75 2.74 12.76
N ILE A 31 6.70 2.82 11.96
CA ILE A 31 5.89 1.64 11.60
C ILE A 31 6.72 0.64 10.79
N SER A 32 7.59 1.11 9.92
CA SER A 32 8.41 0.25 9.08
C SER A 32 9.38 -0.61 9.86
N LYS A 33 9.79 -0.19 11.05
CA LYS A 33 10.62 -1.03 11.94
C LYS A 33 9.87 -2.32 12.32
N GLY A 34 8.57 -2.22 12.58
CA GLY A 34 7.73 -3.38 12.87
C GLY A 34 7.59 -4.30 11.67
N PHE A 35 7.42 -3.73 10.48
CA PHE A 35 7.36 -4.49 9.23
C PHE A 35 8.65 -5.25 8.98
N ARG A 36 9.80 -4.63 9.18
CA ARG A 36 11.10 -5.28 8.96
C ARG A 36 11.33 -6.45 9.90
N ARG A 37 10.86 -6.35 11.14
CA ARG A 37 10.95 -7.44 12.10
C ARG A 37 10.07 -8.62 11.72
N LYS A 38 8.89 -8.33 11.15
CA LYS A 38 7.91 -9.36 10.80
C LYS A 38 8.24 -10.02 9.45
N PHE A 39 8.73 -9.24 8.49
CA PHE A 39 8.95 -9.69 7.11
C PHE A 39 10.43 -9.64 6.77
N THR A 40 11.16 -10.69 7.15
CA THR A 40 12.62 -10.73 7.01
C THR A 40 13.10 -10.97 5.58
N ASN A 41 12.24 -11.51 4.71
CA ASN A 41 12.60 -11.85 3.33
C ASN A 41 12.13 -10.81 2.32
N VAL A 42 11.68 -9.66 2.78
CA VAL A 42 11.11 -8.62 1.94
C VAL A 42 11.79 -7.30 2.27
N ALA A 43 12.14 -6.53 1.25
CA ALA A 43 12.66 -5.18 1.46
C ALA A 43 11.51 -4.26 1.88
N VAL A 44 11.67 -3.55 2.98
CA VAL A 44 10.68 -2.58 3.47
C VAL A 44 11.26 -1.19 3.29
N THR A 45 10.64 -0.40 2.41
CA THR A 45 11.12 0.93 2.03
C THR A 45 10.01 1.95 2.26
N PRO A 46 9.97 2.63 3.42
CA PRO A 46 8.95 3.63 3.66
C PRO A 46 9.17 4.87 2.79
N LYS A 47 8.07 5.50 2.36
CA LYS A 47 8.09 6.74 1.60
C LYS A 47 7.06 7.69 2.14
N ALA A 48 7.44 8.95 2.33
CA ALA A 48 6.49 10.01 2.62
C ALA A 48 5.69 10.32 1.35
N TYR A 49 4.37 10.44 1.48
CA TYR A 49 3.52 10.73 0.33
C TYR A 49 2.23 11.40 0.76
N ASP A 50 1.88 12.47 0.07
CA ASP A 50 0.65 13.21 0.33
C ASP A 50 -0.41 12.86 -0.73
N PHE A 51 -1.41 12.08 -0.33
CA PHE A 51 -2.50 11.64 -1.20
C PHE A 51 -3.51 12.75 -1.51
N SER A 52 -3.48 13.86 -0.77
CA SER A 52 -4.37 15.00 -1.01
C SER A 52 -3.94 15.84 -2.21
N ARG A 53 -2.73 15.63 -2.68
CA ARG A 53 -2.15 16.33 -3.82
C ARG A 53 -2.05 15.40 -5.02
N ASN A 54 -2.04 15.99 -6.23
CA ASN A 54 -1.83 15.23 -7.46
C ASN A 54 -0.32 15.02 -7.68
N ASN A 55 0.32 14.32 -6.77
CA ASN A 55 1.73 14.01 -6.84
C ASN A 55 2.00 12.74 -7.62
N LYS A 56 3.16 12.67 -8.24
CA LYS A 56 3.65 11.42 -8.83
C LYS A 56 3.91 10.40 -7.71
N PRO A 57 3.82 9.09 -8.00
CA PRO A 57 4.23 8.08 -7.04
C PRO A 57 5.65 8.36 -6.52
N PRO A 58 5.92 8.12 -5.22
CA PRO A 58 7.23 8.42 -4.62
C PRO A 58 8.29 7.36 -4.96
N PHE A 59 8.03 6.54 -5.94
CA PHE A 59 8.95 5.53 -6.45
C PHE A 59 8.66 5.29 -7.93
N LYS A 60 9.60 4.68 -8.62
CA LYS A 60 9.44 4.38 -10.05
C LYS A 60 8.42 3.26 -10.22
N VAL A 61 7.36 3.56 -10.97
CA VAL A 61 6.30 2.58 -11.27
C VAL A 61 6.63 1.91 -12.60
N ASN A 62 6.63 0.58 -12.60
CA ASN A 62 6.90 -0.21 -13.78
C ASN A 62 5.71 -1.13 -14.06
N SER A 63 5.13 -1.04 -15.25
CA SER A 63 3.96 -1.83 -15.63
C SER A 63 4.23 -3.34 -15.67
N SER A 64 5.48 -3.76 -15.74
CA SER A 64 5.84 -5.18 -15.69
C SER A 64 5.78 -5.75 -14.27
N GLU A 65 5.73 -4.91 -13.25
CA GLU A 65 5.64 -5.33 -11.87
C GLU A 65 4.18 -5.48 -11.45
N ASN A 66 3.91 -6.45 -10.57
CA ASN A 66 2.59 -6.64 -9.99
C ASN A 66 2.49 -5.82 -8.71
N ILE A 67 1.80 -4.70 -8.80
CA ILE A 67 1.60 -3.79 -7.68
C ILE A 67 0.23 -4.01 -7.07
N VAL A 68 0.22 -4.29 -5.77
CA VAL A 68 -1.00 -4.42 -4.97
C VAL A 68 -0.98 -3.32 -3.93
N ILE A 69 -2.08 -2.58 -3.82
CA ILE A 69 -2.23 -1.52 -2.84
C ILE A 69 -3.14 -2.00 -1.71
N PHE A 70 -2.65 -1.95 -0.47
CA PHE A 70 -3.48 -2.13 0.72
C PHE A 70 -3.89 -0.77 1.23
N PHE A 71 -5.19 -0.51 1.26
CA PHE A 71 -5.73 0.81 1.58
C PHE A 71 -6.62 0.77 2.84
N PRO A 72 -6.44 1.71 3.79
CA PRO A 72 -7.28 1.75 5.00
C PRO A 72 -8.72 2.11 4.65
N GLY A 73 -9.65 1.22 4.98
CA GLY A 73 -11.08 1.46 4.73
C GLY A 73 -11.62 2.65 5.50
N SER A 74 -11.08 2.93 6.68
CA SER A 74 -11.49 4.07 7.50
C SER A 74 -11.28 5.41 6.80
N THR A 75 -10.26 5.51 5.95
CA THR A 75 -10.00 6.72 5.18
C THR A 75 -11.11 7.00 4.17
N LEU A 76 -11.70 5.95 3.62
CA LEU A 76 -12.78 6.07 2.65
C LEU A 76 -14.12 6.45 3.28
N GLY A 77 -14.27 6.24 4.58
CA GLY A 77 -15.52 6.57 5.30
C GLY A 77 -15.85 8.05 5.28
N ASN A 78 -14.88 8.91 5.01
CA ASN A 78 -15.08 10.36 4.91
C ASN A 78 -15.52 10.80 3.49
N PHE A 79 -15.51 9.90 2.52
CA PHE A 79 -15.92 10.19 1.15
C PHE A 79 -17.38 9.79 0.92
N GLU A 80 -18.05 10.53 0.04
CA GLU A 80 -19.26 10.01 -0.56
C GLU A 80 -18.89 8.83 -1.48
N LYS A 81 -19.84 7.91 -1.68
CA LYS A 81 -19.58 6.67 -2.42
C LYS A 81 -18.97 6.92 -3.80
N LYS A 82 -19.53 7.86 -4.56
CA LYS A 82 -19.00 8.17 -5.91
C LYS A 82 -17.60 8.76 -5.87
N ASP A 83 -17.30 9.57 -4.85
CA ASP A 83 -15.98 10.19 -4.70
C ASP A 83 -14.95 9.16 -4.27
N ALA A 84 -15.33 8.21 -3.41
CA ALA A 84 -14.46 7.11 -3.02
C ALA A 84 -14.08 6.26 -4.23
N ILE A 85 -15.04 5.91 -5.08
CA ILE A 85 -14.80 5.13 -6.29
C ILE A 85 -13.87 5.88 -7.24
N LYS A 86 -14.12 7.17 -7.44
CA LYS A 86 -13.29 8.02 -8.30
C LYS A 86 -11.86 8.09 -7.80
N PHE A 87 -11.68 8.25 -6.49
CA PHE A 87 -10.38 8.30 -5.85
C PHE A 87 -9.61 6.98 -6.02
N LEU A 88 -10.26 5.85 -5.80
CA LEU A 88 -9.65 4.54 -5.94
C LEU A 88 -9.24 4.25 -7.38
N LYS A 89 -10.07 4.64 -8.35
CA LYS A 89 -9.74 4.49 -9.77
C LYS A 89 -8.53 5.32 -10.15
N MET A 90 -8.46 6.56 -9.66
CA MET A 90 -7.32 7.43 -9.89
C MET A 90 -6.05 6.84 -9.29
N LEU A 91 -6.13 6.34 -8.07
CA LEU A 91 -5.00 5.73 -7.37
C LEU A 91 -4.49 4.50 -8.13
N LYS A 92 -5.41 3.66 -8.58
CA LYS A 92 -5.06 2.46 -9.34
C LYS A 92 -4.32 2.80 -10.63
N LEU A 93 -4.78 3.82 -11.35
CA LEU A 93 -4.13 4.27 -12.58
C LEU A 93 -2.76 4.89 -12.32
N LYS A 94 -2.67 5.74 -11.32
CA LYS A 94 -1.43 6.45 -10.98
C LYS A 94 -0.30 5.47 -10.62
N PHE A 95 -0.60 4.46 -9.83
CA PHE A 95 0.38 3.47 -9.40
C PHE A 95 0.45 2.27 -10.32
N LYS A 96 -0.35 2.22 -11.37
CA LYS A 96 -0.47 1.07 -12.28
C LYS A 96 -0.70 -0.23 -11.49
N ALA A 97 -1.55 -0.14 -10.47
CA ALA A 97 -1.83 -1.27 -9.59
C ALA A 97 -2.70 -2.30 -10.28
N LYS A 98 -2.40 -3.57 -10.03
CA LYS A 98 -3.23 -4.68 -10.48
C LYS A 98 -4.46 -4.85 -9.62
N MET A 99 -4.36 -4.46 -8.34
CA MET A 99 -5.40 -4.70 -7.36
C MET A 99 -5.29 -3.68 -6.21
N ILE A 100 -6.44 -3.30 -5.67
CA ILE A 100 -6.50 -2.53 -4.42
C ILE A 100 -7.31 -3.36 -3.43
N ILE A 101 -6.72 -3.64 -2.27
CA ILE A 101 -7.38 -4.34 -1.17
C ILE A 101 -7.68 -3.31 -0.08
N ILE A 102 -8.96 -3.23 0.30
CA ILE A 102 -9.39 -2.30 1.33
C ILE A 102 -9.53 -3.07 2.65
N GLY A 103 -8.72 -2.69 3.63
CA GLY A 103 -8.70 -3.36 4.92
C GLY A 103 -9.20 -2.47 6.04
N VAL A 104 -10.07 -3.02 6.90
CA VAL A 104 -10.62 -2.27 8.04
C VAL A 104 -9.59 -2.04 9.13
N MET A 105 -8.59 -2.89 9.20
CA MET A 105 -7.58 -2.88 10.26
C MET A 105 -6.23 -2.34 9.83
N CYS A 106 -6.16 -1.84 8.62
CA CYS A 106 -4.94 -1.21 8.12
C CYS A 106 -4.92 0.25 8.54
N CYS A 107 -3.85 0.70 9.16
CA CYS A 107 -3.70 2.09 9.60
C CYS A 107 -2.81 2.91 8.66
N VAL A 108 -2.14 2.27 7.73
CA VAL A 108 -1.30 2.93 6.72
C VAL A 108 -1.54 2.30 5.36
N ILE A 109 -1.23 3.05 4.31
CA ILE A 109 -1.27 2.52 2.96
C ILE A 109 0.03 1.77 2.72
N VAL A 110 -0.08 0.54 2.25
CA VAL A 110 1.09 -0.29 1.94
C VAL A 110 1.03 -0.71 0.48
N ILE A 111 2.08 -0.39 -0.24
CA ILE A 111 2.26 -0.83 -1.61
C ILE A 111 3.11 -2.09 -1.58
N VAL A 112 2.65 -3.12 -2.22
CA VAL A 112 3.37 -4.39 -2.29
C VAL A 112 3.74 -4.67 -3.74
N LEU A 113 5.02 -4.90 -3.97
CA LEU A 113 5.51 -5.36 -5.25
C LEU A 113 5.75 -6.86 -5.15
N SER A 114 5.12 -7.60 -6.03
CA SER A 114 5.16 -9.06 -6.02
C SER A 114 5.46 -9.59 -7.42
N ILE A 115 6.11 -10.74 -7.49
CA ILE A 115 6.35 -11.42 -8.76
C ILE A 115 5.03 -11.94 -9.31
N ARG A 116 4.13 -12.39 -8.43
CA ARG A 116 2.83 -12.91 -8.81
C ARG A 116 1.74 -12.43 -7.87
N ILE A 117 0.53 -12.37 -8.41
CA ILE A 117 -0.68 -12.18 -7.63
C ILE A 117 -1.51 -13.46 -7.81
N HIS A 118 -1.92 -14.08 -6.70
CA HIS A 118 -2.81 -15.22 -6.76
C HIS A 118 -4.20 -14.77 -7.23
N SER A 119 -4.70 -15.43 -8.23
CA SER A 119 -6.05 -15.20 -8.76
C SER A 119 -7.11 -15.96 -7.98
#